data_1234e6810e9977049fce27ddfa615749
#
_entry.id   1234e6810e9977049fce27ddfa615749
#
_cell.length_a   1.000
_cell.length_b   1.000
_cell.length_c   1.000
_cell.angle_alpha   90.00
_cell.angle_beta   90.00
_cell.angle_gamma   90.00
#
_symmetry.space_group_name_H-M   'P 1'
#
loop_
_entity.id
_entity.type
_entity.pdbx_description
1 polymer ?
#
loop_
_entity_poly.entity_id
_entity_poly.type
_entity_poly.pdbx_seq_one_letter_code
_entity_poly.pdbx_strand_id
1 'polypeptide(L)'
;KRQLFSIQDGSISVLLRVLSDPSEEVILCDLRLLTQICSRADEHHFRLFLTDLLERFAADRRLLESWGSLIIRQLCVHLQTERVFPVLADILETYEDLEFASIMVQNLNMILVASQELKPLRRRIRALDTREHQQLFVRLYRCWSHNAISALCLCLLTQSYEHAYNVLRIFADLDVSLSMLLQVDKLVQLIESPIFTSLRLQLLEPEQHPFLVKCLYGMLML
;
A
#
# COMPACT_ATOMS: atom_id res chain seq x y z
N LYS A 1 34.47 11.41 13.14
CA LYS A 1 33.69 10.71 12.08
C LYS A 1 32.18 10.59 12.42
N ARG A 2 31.63 11.33 13.40
CA ARG A 2 30.22 11.19 13.86
C ARG A 2 29.29 12.35 13.44
N GLN A 3 29.70 13.26 12.57
CA GLN A 3 28.96 14.50 12.27
C GLN A 3 28.62 14.73 10.80
N LEU A 4 28.72 13.71 9.94
CA LEU A 4 28.57 13.91 8.48
C LEU A 4 27.14 13.83 7.95
N PHE A 5 26.15 13.47 8.78
CA PHE A 5 24.74 13.41 8.34
C PHE A 5 23.81 13.92 9.44
N SER A 6 23.85 15.21 9.67
CA SER A 6 22.76 15.91 10.34
C SER A 6 21.62 16.00 9.33
N ILE A 7 20.48 15.39 9.65
CA ILE A 7 19.24 15.43 8.85
C ILE A 7 18.74 16.89 8.65
N GLN A 8 19.30 17.84 9.38
CA GLN A 8 18.97 19.27 9.32
C GLN A 8 19.52 20.04 8.10
N ASP A 9 20.39 19.47 7.30
CA ASP A 9 21.16 20.21 6.28
C ASP A 9 20.65 20.09 4.85
N GLY A 10 19.36 19.99 4.57
CA GLY A 10 18.87 20.01 3.18
C GLY A 10 19.38 18.87 2.28
N SER A 11 20.25 18.00 2.78
CA SER A 11 20.86 16.89 2.04
C SER A 11 19.82 15.88 1.56
N ILE A 12 18.79 15.61 2.37
CA ILE A 12 17.69 14.70 2.00
C ILE A 12 16.90 15.26 0.82
N SER A 13 16.62 16.57 0.81
CA SER A 13 15.88 17.20 -0.28
C SER A 13 16.66 17.19 -1.60
N VAL A 14 17.98 17.23 -1.55
CA VAL A 14 18.84 17.10 -2.74
C VAL A 14 18.80 15.65 -3.24
N LEU A 15 18.95 14.66 -2.37
CA LEU A 15 18.85 13.25 -2.71
C LEU A 15 17.46 12.90 -3.28
N LEU A 16 16.38 13.40 -2.69
CA LEU A 16 15.03 13.18 -3.23
C LEU A 16 14.84 13.77 -4.64
N ARG A 17 15.61 14.81 -5.03
CA ARG A 17 15.60 15.29 -6.42
C ARG A 17 16.32 14.34 -7.38
N VAL A 18 17.34 13.63 -6.93
CA VAL A 18 18.08 12.65 -7.73
C VAL A 18 17.20 11.45 -8.09
N LEU A 19 16.14 11.15 -7.33
CA LEU A 19 15.17 10.10 -7.67
C LEU A 19 14.43 10.35 -9.00
N SER A 20 14.46 11.57 -9.55
CA SER A 20 13.91 11.88 -10.88
C SER A 20 14.93 11.67 -12.02
N ASP A 21 16.10 11.08 -11.75
CA ASP A 21 17.09 10.74 -12.78
C ASP A 21 16.51 9.66 -13.73
N PRO A 22 16.78 9.73 -15.05
CA PRO A 22 16.33 8.71 -15.99
C PRO A 22 17.03 7.36 -15.83
N SER A 23 18.17 7.30 -15.14
CA SER A 23 18.97 6.08 -14.96
C SER A 23 18.53 5.32 -13.70
N GLU A 24 18.09 4.07 -13.89
CA GLU A 24 17.75 3.16 -12.79
C GLU A 24 18.94 2.95 -11.84
N GLU A 25 20.17 2.86 -12.37
CA GLU A 25 21.36 2.66 -11.54
C GLU A 25 21.61 3.82 -10.59
N VAL A 26 21.40 5.06 -11.06
CA VAL A 26 21.51 6.28 -10.24
C VAL A 26 20.47 6.26 -9.14
N ILE A 27 19.20 5.96 -9.48
CA ILE A 27 18.09 5.85 -8.51
C ILE A 27 18.40 4.80 -7.45
N LEU A 28 18.88 3.61 -7.84
CA LEU A 28 19.21 2.54 -6.91
C LEU A 28 20.39 2.90 -5.99
N CYS A 29 21.40 3.60 -6.50
CA CYS A 29 22.51 4.09 -5.68
C CYS A 29 22.04 5.14 -4.67
N ASP A 30 21.21 6.08 -5.11
CA ASP A 30 20.64 7.12 -4.28
C ASP A 30 19.73 6.54 -3.17
N LEU A 31 18.86 5.58 -3.51
CA LEU A 31 18.03 4.86 -2.54
C LEU A 31 18.85 4.13 -1.47
N ARG A 32 20.00 3.56 -1.83
CA ARG A 32 20.90 2.95 -0.84
C ARG A 32 21.44 3.98 0.15
N LEU A 33 21.80 5.18 -0.30
CA LEU A 33 22.24 6.26 0.57
C LEU A 33 21.10 6.75 1.46
N LEU A 34 19.93 7.02 0.88
CA LEU A 34 18.72 7.42 1.62
C LEU A 34 18.35 6.40 2.70
N THR A 35 18.36 5.12 2.36
CA THR A 35 18.02 4.05 3.32
C THR A 35 19.05 3.92 4.43
N GLN A 36 20.34 4.13 4.17
CA GLN A 36 21.37 4.16 5.21
C GLN A 36 21.18 5.33 6.19
N ILE A 37 20.80 6.50 5.69
CA ILE A 37 20.48 7.67 6.52
C ILE A 37 19.24 7.37 7.37
N CYS A 38 18.15 6.92 6.73
CA CYS A 38 16.86 6.66 7.37
C CYS A 38 16.89 5.49 8.34
N SER A 39 17.78 4.49 8.15
CA SER A 39 17.91 3.36 9.09
C SER A 39 18.38 3.76 10.48
N ARG A 40 19.05 4.92 10.58
CA ARG A 40 19.57 5.49 11.85
C ARG A 40 18.72 6.65 12.35
N ALA A 41 17.75 7.10 11.58
CA ALA A 41 16.85 8.18 11.94
C ALA A 41 15.87 7.73 13.02
N ASP A 42 15.54 8.65 13.92
CA ASP A 42 14.43 8.47 14.84
C ASP A 42 13.07 8.49 14.09
N GLU A 43 11.99 8.20 14.79
CA GLU A 43 10.66 8.09 14.19
C GLU A 43 10.17 9.42 13.59
N HIS A 44 10.53 10.55 14.22
CA HIS A 44 10.16 11.89 13.73
C HIS A 44 10.83 12.20 12.39
N HIS A 45 12.13 12.02 12.29
CA HIS A 45 12.88 12.28 11.04
C HIS A 45 12.53 11.27 9.95
N PHE A 46 12.25 10.02 10.33
CA PHE A 46 11.77 9.01 9.40
C PHE A 46 10.42 9.39 8.79
N ARG A 47 9.49 9.90 9.62
CA ARG A 47 8.19 10.39 9.16
C ARG A 47 8.35 11.60 8.23
N LEU A 48 9.21 12.57 8.57
CA LEU A 48 9.51 13.72 7.70
C LEU A 48 10.03 13.27 6.33
N PHE A 49 11.00 12.35 6.31
CA PHE A 49 11.51 11.79 5.05
C PHE A 49 10.40 11.19 4.17
N LEU A 50 9.50 10.39 4.75
CA LEU A 50 8.39 9.81 4.00
C LEU A 50 7.38 10.87 3.56
N THR A 51 7.17 11.93 4.34
CA THR A 51 6.32 13.06 3.94
C THR A 51 6.93 13.77 2.73
N ASP A 52 8.22 14.13 2.78
CA ASP A 52 8.92 14.78 1.67
C ASP A 52 8.92 13.92 0.40
N LEU A 53 9.03 12.59 0.55
CA LEU A 53 8.93 11.64 -0.57
C LEU A 53 7.53 11.65 -1.20
N LEU A 54 6.46 11.65 -0.38
CA LEU A 54 5.09 11.72 -0.88
C LEU A 54 4.80 13.07 -1.55
N GLU A 55 5.29 14.19 -1.00
CA GLU A 55 5.20 15.50 -1.64
C GLU A 55 5.92 15.53 -2.99
N ARG A 56 7.07 14.85 -3.07
CA ARG A 56 7.78 14.70 -4.34
C ARG A 56 6.98 13.91 -5.38
N PHE A 57 6.33 12.82 -4.98
CA PHE A 57 5.43 12.06 -5.85
C PHE A 57 4.19 12.87 -6.25
N ALA A 58 3.65 13.69 -5.36
CA ALA A 58 2.53 14.57 -5.66
C ALA A 58 2.91 15.65 -6.68
N ALA A 59 4.10 16.24 -6.54
CA ALA A 59 4.61 17.25 -7.46
C ALA A 59 5.03 16.69 -8.82
N ASP A 60 5.52 15.45 -8.87
CA ASP A 60 6.00 14.78 -10.10
C ASP A 60 5.30 13.43 -10.29
N ARG A 61 4.14 13.45 -10.94
CA ARG A 61 3.33 12.26 -11.23
C ARG A 61 4.07 11.24 -12.12
N ARG A 62 4.96 11.71 -13.01
CA ARG A 62 5.77 10.83 -13.87
C ARG A 62 6.75 10.01 -13.04
N LEU A 63 7.33 10.62 -12.02
CA LEU A 63 8.20 9.90 -11.08
C LEU A 63 7.43 8.77 -10.39
N LEU A 64 6.21 9.06 -9.90
CA LEU A 64 5.37 8.05 -9.27
C LEU A 64 5.02 6.90 -10.22
N GLU A 65 4.61 7.22 -11.44
CA GLU A 65 4.22 6.22 -12.45
C GLU A 65 5.38 5.34 -12.90
N SER A 66 6.56 5.94 -13.13
CA SER A 66 7.73 5.22 -13.67
C SER A 66 8.51 4.47 -12.59
N TRP A 67 8.73 5.11 -11.44
CA TRP A 67 9.67 4.64 -10.42
C TRP A 67 9.07 4.45 -9.02
N GLY A 68 7.85 4.94 -8.78
CA GLY A 68 7.23 4.91 -7.45
C GLY A 68 7.18 3.51 -6.83
N SER A 69 6.77 2.50 -7.62
CA SER A 69 6.74 1.11 -7.15
C SER A 69 8.13 0.58 -6.79
N LEU A 70 9.14 0.85 -7.63
CA LEU A 70 10.53 0.45 -7.37
C LEU A 70 11.06 1.11 -6.09
N ILE A 71 10.88 2.44 -5.97
CA ILE A 71 11.34 3.22 -4.82
C ILE A 71 10.75 2.66 -3.52
N ILE A 72 9.43 2.49 -3.45
CA ILE A 72 8.74 1.99 -2.25
C ILE A 72 9.19 0.58 -1.90
N ARG A 73 9.32 -0.29 -2.89
CA ARG A 73 9.80 -1.68 -2.68
C ARG A 73 11.23 -1.70 -2.14
N GLN A 74 12.13 -0.88 -2.68
CA GLN A 74 13.50 -0.77 -2.18
C GLN A 74 13.57 -0.22 -0.76
N LEU A 75 12.74 0.78 -0.43
CA LEU A 75 12.59 1.24 0.96
C LEU A 75 12.13 0.11 1.88
N CYS A 76 11.16 -0.70 1.47
CA CYS A 76 10.67 -1.84 2.23
C CYS A 76 11.74 -2.92 2.45
N VAL A 77 12.59 -3.19 1.46
CA VAL A 77 13.69 -4.15 1.57
C VAL A 77 14.71 -3.69 2.62
N HIS A 78 15.06 -2.41 2.63
CA HIS A 78 16.14 -1.89 3.47
C HIS A 78 15.70 -1.38 4.86
N LEU A 79 14.44 -0.92 4.99
CA LEU A 79 13.94 -0.25 6.21
C LEU A 79 12.86 -1.03 6.97
N GLN A 80 12.62 -2.29 6.58
CA GLN A 80 11.56 -3.15 7.11
C GLN A 80 10.13 -2.67 6.73
N THR A 81 9.36 -3.59 6.17
CA THR A 81 8.00 -3.31 5.69
C THR A 81 7.06 -2.88 6.81
N GLU A 82 7.22 -3.46 8.01
CA GLU A 82 6.45 -3.17 9.21
C GLU A 82 6.66 -1.75 9.75
N ARG A 83 7.75 -1.09 9.35
CA ARG A 83 8.02 0.31 9.69
C ARG A 83 7.51 1.26 8.60
N VAL A 84 7.78 0.93 7.33
CA VAL A 84 7.48 1.81 6.19
C VAL A 84 5.97 1.94 5.95
N PHE A 85 5.25 0.83 5.84
CA PHE A 85 3.84 0.83 5.44
C PHE A 85 2.91 1.53 6.43
N PRO A 86 3.02 1.29 7.76
CA PRO A 86 2.17 1.98 8.72
C PRO A 86 2.41 3.50 8.76
N VAL A 87 3.66 3.96 8.60
CA VAL A 87 3.95 5.40 8.59
C VAL A 87 3.43 6.06 7.31
N LEU A 88 3.58 5.41 6.15
CA LEU A 88 2.96 5.88 4.90
C LEU A 88 1.43 5.96 5.03
N ALA A 89 0.81 4.94 5.64
CA ALA A 89 -0.62 4.93 5.86
C ALA A 89 -1.10 6.07 6.76
N ASP A 90 -0.38 6.37 7.85
CA ASP A 90 -0.73 7.47 8.75
C ASP A 90 -0.58 8.85 8.10
N ILE A 91 0.39 9.03 7.19
CA ILE A 91 0.56 10.28 6.47
C ILE A 91 -0.57 10.45 5.45
N LEU A 92 -0.87 9.39 4.69
CA LEU A 92 -1.89 9.42 3.65
C LEU A 92 -3.32 9.50 4.21
N GLU A 93 -3.59 8.97 5.42
CA GLU A 93 -4.92 9.04 6.07
C GLU A 93 -5.40 10.50 6.18
N THR A 94 -4.49 11.44 6.41
CA THR A 94 -4.78 12.87 6.62
C THR A 94 -4.29 13.76 5.48
N TYR A 95 -3.99 13.17 4.32
CA TYR A 95 -3.46 13.93 3.19
C TYR A 95 -4.55 14.80 2.55
N GLU A 96 -4.23 16.07 2.28
CA GLU A 96 -5.21 17.06 1.79
C GLU A 96 -5.69 16.76 0.37
N ASP A 97 -4.78 16.34 -0.52
CA ASP A 97 -5.13 15.95 -1.90
C ASP A 97 -5.67 14.51 -1.92
N LEU A 98 -6.99 14.38 -1.89
CA LEU A 98 -7.69 13.09 -1.90
C LEU A 98 -7.48 12.30 -3.19
N GLU A 99 -7.29 12.99 -4.33
CA GLU A 99 -7.01 12.34 -5.61
C GLU A 99 -5.63 11.68 -5.58
N PHE A 100 -4.62 12.41 -5.11
CA PHE A 100 -3.29 11.85 -4.92
C PHE A 100 -3.30 10.71 -3.89
N ALA A 101 -3.97 10.88 -2.75
CA ALA A 101 -4.09 9.84 -1.74
C ALA A 101 -4.71 8.56 -2.32
N SER A 102 -5.75 8.68 -3.13
CA SER A 102 -6.39 7.53 -3.80
C SER A 102 -5.44 6.82 -4.77
N ILE A 103 -4.71 7.57 -5.61
CA ILE A 103 -3.72 7.00 -6.55
C ILE A 103 -2.59 6.32 -5.77
N MET A 104 -2.11 6.96 -4.71
CA MET A 104 -1.03 6.43 -3.89
C MET A 104 -1.44 5.14 -3.17
N VAL A 105 -2.65 5.10 -2.61
CA VAL A 105 -3.23 3.90 -1.99
C VAL A 105 -3.38 2.77 -3.00
N GLN A 106 -3.81 3.05 -4.23
CA GLN A 106 -3.87 2.05 -5.30
C GLN A 106 -2.48 1.45 -5.58
N ASN A 107 -1.44 2.28 -5.67
CA ASN A 107 -0.07 1.82 -5.86
C ASN A 107 0.43 0.99 -4.66
N LEU A 108 0.19 1.46 -3.42
CA LEU A 108 0.56 0.73 -2.20
C LEU A 108 -0.16 -0.62 -2.11
N ASN A 109 -1.44 -0.68 -2.51
CA ASN A 109 -2.21 -1.92 -2.54
C ASN A 109 -1.60 -2.92 -3.53
N MET A 110 -1.23 -2.48 -4.74
CA MET A 110 -0.58 -3.35 -5.72
C MET A 110 0.77 -3.87 -5.21
N ILE A 111 1.57 -3.00 -4.57
CA ILE A 111 2.84 -3.39 -3.95
C ILE A 111 2.59 -4.38 -2.80
N LEU A 112 1.62 -4.08 -1.92
CA LEU A 112 1.25 -4.96 -0.79
C LEU A 112 0.89 -6.36 -1.26
N VAL A 113 0.12 -6.48 -2.33
CA VAL A 113 -0.35 -7.77 -2.84
C VAL A 113 0.76 -8.48 -3.62
N ALA A 114 1.43 -7.81 -4.56
CA ALA A 114 2.31 -8.46 -5.53
C ALA A 114 3.74 -8.70 -5.03
N SER A 115 4.27 -7.86 -4.14
CA SER A 115 5.70 -7.89 -3.78
C SER A 115 6.04 -8.98 -2.77
N GLN A 116 7.13 -9.71 -3.05
CA GLN A 116 7.60 -10.79 -2.16
C GLN A 116 8.10 -10.25 -0.82
N GLU A 117 8.67 -9.07 -0.83
CA GLU A 117 9.23 -8.36 0.32
C GLU A 117 8.16 -8.09 1.40
N LEU A 118 6.89 -7.99 0.99
CA LEU A 118 5.77 -7.72 1.88
C LEU A 118 5.09 -8.99 2.42
N LYS A 119 5.62 -10.17 2.13
CA LYS A 119 5.09 -11.43 2.65
C LYS A 119 4.97 -11.48 4.19
N PRO A 120 5.95 -10.98 4.98
CA PRO A 120 5.80 -10.89 6.43
C PRO A 120 4.63 -10.00 6.86
N LEU A 121 4.51 -8.80 6.27
CA LEU A 121 3.41 -7.87 6.56
C LEU A 121 2.04 -8.49 6.21
N ARG A 122 1.91 -9.14 5.04
CA ARG A 122 0.68 -9.85 4.66
C ARG A 122 0.30 -10.94 5.67
N ARG A 123 1.27 -11.69 6.21
CA ARG A 123 1.01 -12.71 7.24
C ARG A 123 0.44 -12.08 8.51
N ARG A 124 1.03 -10.97 8.95
CA ARG A 124 0.58 -10.27 10.17
C ARG A 124 -0.83 -9.72 10.03
N ILE A 125 -1.18 -9.07 8.93
CA ILE A 125 -2.53 -8.53 8.72
C ILE A 125 -3.58 -9.60 8.45
N ARG A 126 -3.18 -10.82 8.07
CA ARG A 126 -4.10 -11.97 7.93
C ARG A 126 -4.39 -12.67 9.26
N ALA A 127 -3.45 -12.64 10.16
CA ALA A 127 -3.54 -13.29 11.47
C ALA A 127 -4.18 -12.34 12.50
N LEU A 128 -5.43 -11.91 12.33
CA LEU A 128 -6.15 -10.94 13.17
C LEU A 128 -6.41 -11.44 14.63
N ASP A 129 -5.59 -12.34 15.11
CA ASP A 129 -5.64 -13.04 16.40
C ASP A 129 -5.11 -12.19 17.56
N THR A 130 -4.21 -11.26 17.32
CA THR A 130 -3.63 -10.39 18.33
C THR A 130 -4.12 -8.95 18.19
N ARG A 131 -4.17 -8.23 19.32
CA ARG A 131 -4.54 -6.81 19.34
C ARG A 131 -3.60 -5.95 18.46
N GLU A 132 -2.32 -6.31 18.41
CA GLU A 132 -1.33 -5.63 17.59
C GLU A 132 -1.65 -5.78 16.08
N HIS A 133 -1.98 -7.01 15.63
CA HIS A 133 -2.35 -7.28 14.25
C HIS A 133 -3.66 -6.58 13.87
N GLN A 134 -4.63 -6.54 14.78
CA GLN A 134 -5.89 -5.82 14.58
C GLN A 134 -5.65 -4.30 14.45
N GLN A 135 -4.80 -3.72 15.31
CA GLN A 135 -4.45 -2.31 15.22
C GLN A 135 -3.74 -1.98 13.91
N LEU A 136 -2.81 -2.84 13.47
CA LEU A 136 -2.14 -2.70 12.18
C LEU A 136 -3.13 -2.73 11.01
N PHE A 137 -4.07 -3.68 11.02
CA PHE A 137 -5.13 -3.74 10.01
C PHE A 137 -5.96 -2.45 10.01
N VAL A 138 -6.40 -1.97 11.17
CA VAL A 138 -7.21 -0.74 11.27
C VAL A 138 -6.44 0.48 10.73
N ARG A 139 -5.16 0.62 11.07
CA ARG A 139 -4.30 1.71 10.52
C ARG A 139 -4.27 1.67 9.00
N LEU A 140 -3.99 0.50 8.43
CA LEU A 140 -3.96 0.35 6.97
C LEU A 140 -5.35 0.59 6.37
N TYR A 141 -6.41 0.04 6.97
CA TYR A 141 -7.77 0.16 6.45
C TYR A 141 -8.25 1.62 6.37
N ARG A 142 -7.94 2.45 7.37
CA ARG A 142 -8.27 3.88 7.36
C ARG A 142 -7.66 4.60 6.16
N CYS A 143 -6.39 4.36 5.88
CA CYS A 143 -5.73 4.89 4.69
C CYS A 143 -6.31 4.29 3.40
N TRP A 144 -6.55 2.98 3.36
CA TRP A 144 -7.11 2.29 2.20
C TRP A 144 -8.53 2.75 1.85
N SER A 145 -9.26 3.36 2.77
CA SER A 145 -10.60 3.93 2.52
C SER A 145 -10.59 5.08 1.50
N HIS A 146 -9.44 5.69 1.19
CA HIS A 146 -9.30 6.65 0.07
C HIS A 146 -9.51 6.01 -1.31
N ASN A 147 -9.44 4.67 -1.41
CA ASN A 147 -9.72 3.94 -2.66
C ASN A 147 -10.58 2.70 -2.35
N ALA A 148 -11.82 2.73 -2.79
CA ALA A 148 -12.82 1.73 -2.45
C ALA A 148 -12.43 0.30 -2.89
N ILE A 149 -11.85 0.14 -4.09
CA ILE A 149 -11.42 -1.17 -4.59
C ILE A 149 -10.19 -1.69 -3.84
N SER A 150 -9.28 -0.80 -3.46
CA SER A 150 -8.13 -1.15 -2.62
C SER A 150 -8.57 -1.59 -1.22
N ALA A 151 -9.56 -0.90 -0.62
CA ALA A 151 -10.15 -1.30 0.66
C ALA A 151 -10.81 -2.70 0.57
N LEU A 152 -11.57 -2.95 -0.50
CA LEU A 152 -12.14 -4.27 -0.76
C LEU A 152 -11.05 -5.34 -0.89
N CYS A 153 -10.00 -5.06 -1.67
CA CYS A 153 -8.85 -5.95 -1.83
C CYS A 153 -8.18 -6.28 -0.49
N LEU A 154 -7.99 -5.28 0.38
CA LEU A 154 -7.42 -5.47 1.72
C LEU A 154 -8.32 -6.39 2.57
N CYS A 155 -9.64 -6.18 2.55
CA CYS A 155 -10.59 -7.03 3.26
C CYS A 155 -10.57 -8.49 2.77
N LEU A 156 -10.49 -8.71 1.46
CA LEU A 156 -10.37 -10.06 0.88
C LEU A 156 -9.03 -10.71 1.26
N LEU A 157 -7.93 -9.93 1.24
CA LEU A 157 -6.59 -10.40 1.62
C LEU A 157 -6.54 -10.85 3.08
N THR A 158 -7.23 -10.14 3.97
CA THR A 158 -7.28 -10.43 5.42
C THR A 158 -8.40 -11.40 5.80
N GLN A 159 -9.17 -11.88 4.82
CA GLN A 159 -10.31 -12.78 5.02
C GLN A 159 -11.46 -12.18 5.86
N SER A 160 -11.54 -10.86 5.92
CA SER A 160 -12.63 -10.11 6.57
C SER A 160 -13.85 -10.04 5.64
N TYR A 161 -14.42 -11.20 5.29
CA TYR A 161 -15.41 -11.32 4.21
C TYR A 161 -16.74 -10.64 4.50
N GLU A 162 -17.18 -10.64 5.75
CA GLU A 162 -18.41 -9.93 6.14
C GLU A 162 -18.23 -8.42 5.91
N HIS A 163 -17.08 -7.88 6.30
CA HIS A 163 -16.77 -6.47 6.06
C HIS A 163 -16.61 -6.17 4.57
N ALA A 164 -15.93 -7.04 3.82
CA ALA A 164 -15.81 -6.94 2.35
C ALA A 164 -17.20 -6.89 1.68
N TYR A 165 -18.13 -7.74 2.11
CA TYR A 165 -19.50 -7.75 1.60
C TYR A 165 -20.23 -6.43 1.92
N ASN A 166 -20.07 -5.88 3.12
CA ASN A 166 -20.67 -4.60 3.49
C ASN A 166 -20.12 -3.44 2.65
N VAL A 167 -18.81 -3.42 2.37
CA VAL A 167 -18.19 -2.44 1.44
C VAL A 167 -18.77 -2.59 0.04
N LEU A 168 -18.92 -3.83 -0.45
CA LEU A 168 -19.45 -4.09 -1.78
C LEU A 168 -20.90 -3.65 -1.95
N ARG A 169 -21.71 -3.78 -0.88
CA ARG A 169 -23.11 -3.29 -0.91
C ARG A 169 -23.19 -1.79 -1.15
N ILE A 170 -22.23 -1.02 -0.65
CA ILE A 170 -22.17 0.43 -0.89
C ILE A 170 -21.91 0.72 -2.37
N PHE A 171 -21.17 -0.15 -3.06
CA PHE A 171 -20.89 0.04 -4.49
C PHE A 171 -22.15 -0.04 -5.37
N ALA A 172 -23.16 -0.79 -4.94
CA ALA A 172 -24.44 -0.91 -5.66
C ALA A 172 -25.19 0.44 -5.74
N ASP A 173 -24.90 1.36 -4.81
CA ASP A 173 -25.53 2.66 -4.73
C ASP A 173 -24.67 3.77 -5.37
N LEU A 174 -23.50 3.44 -5.91
CA LEU A 174 -22.56 4.38 -6.53
C LEU A 174 -22.63 4.31 -8.06
N ASP A 175 -22.41 5.46 -8.69
CA ASP A 175 -22.20 5.50 -10.14
C ASP A 175 -20.85 4.83 -10.49
N VAL A 176 -20.91 3.74 -11.23
CA VAL A 176 -19.74 2.95 -11.61
C VAL A 176 -18.98 3.66 -12.72
N SER A 177 -17.79 4.17 -12.40
CA SER A 177 -16.90 4.80 -13.38
C SER A 177 -16.06 3.75 -14.13
N LEU A 178 -15.61 4.12 -15.34
CA LEU A 178 -14.67 3.28 -16.10
C LEU A 178 -13.39 2.96 -15.31
N SER A 179 -12.88 3.94 -14.57
CA SER A 179 -11.71 3.73 -13.69
C SER A 179 -11.96 2.68 -12.63
N MET A 180 -13.16 2.68 -12.04
CA MET A 180 -13.56 1.69 -11.04
C MET A 180 -13.64 0.28 -11.66
N LEU A 181 -14.24 0.14 -12.85
CA LEU A 181 -14.30 -1.15 -13.56
C LEU A 181 -12.92 -1.71 -13.89
N LEU A 182 -11.98 -0.87 -14.33
CA LEU A 182 -10.60 -1.28 -14.57
C LEU A 182 -9.89 -1.75 -13.28
N GLN A 183 -10.20 -1.14 -12.15
CA GLN A 183 -9.66 -1.57 -10.86
C GLN A 183 -10.30 -2.89 -10.39
N VAL A 184 -11.60 -3.09 -10.62
CA VAL A 184 -12.29 -4.37 -10.35
C VAL A 184 -11.69 -5.49 -11.21
N ASP A 185 -11.48 -5.25 -12.50
CA ASP A 185 -10.83 -6.23 -13.41
C ASP A 185 -9.44 -6.65 -12.89
N LYS A 186 -8.62 -5.68 -12.48
CA LYS A 186 -7.31 -5.96 -11.86
C LYS A 186 -7.45 -6.75 -10.55
N LEU A 187 -8.47 -6.46 -9.75
CA LEU A 187 -8.73 -7.21 -8.52
C LEU A 187 -9.12 -8.67 -8.82
N VAL A 188 -9.94 -8.90 -9.84
CA VAL A 188 -10.29 -10.26 -10.29
C VAL A 188 -9.04 -11.03 -10.72
N GLN A 189 -8.18 -10.41 -11.54
CA GLN A 189 -6.90 -11.02 -11.94
C GLN A 189 -6.01 -11.35 -10.73
N LEU A 190 -5.98 -10.48 -9.71
CA LEU A 190 -5.26 -10.75 -8.46
C LEU A 190 -5.86 -11.91 -7.67
N ILE A 191 -7.20 -12.05 -7.62
CA ILE A 191 -7.89 -13.17 -6.98
C ILE A 191 -7.49 -14.49 -7.64
N GLU A 192 -7.27 -14.52 -8.94
CA GLU A 192 -6.78 -15.69 -9.67
C GLU A 192 -5.29 -16.01 -9.40
N SER A 193 -4.54 -15.06 -8.90
CA SER A 193 -3.10 -15.20 -8.61
C SER A 193 -2.84 -16.15 -7.42
N PRO A 194 -1.59 -16.67 -7.28
CA PRO A 194 -1.22 -17.54 -6.16
C PRO A 194 -1.40 -16.91 -4.77
N ILE A 195 -1.45 -15.59 -4.67
CA ILE A 195 -1.59 -14.86 -3.39
C ILE A 195 -2.93 -15.14 -2.73
N PHE A 196 -3.99 -15.27 -3.54
CA PHE A 196 -5.35 -15.55 -3.10
C PHE A 196 -5.73 -17.04 -3.17
N THR A 197 -4.76 -17.95 -3.26
CA THR A 197 -5.03 -19.40 -3.29
C THR A 197 -5.88 -19.85 -2.10
N SER A 198 -5.61 -19.37 -0.89
CA SER A 198 -6.41 -19.72 0.30
C SER A 198 -7.87 -19.27 0.19
N LEU A 199 -8.13 -18.09 -0.40
CA LEU A 199 -9.49 -17.61 -0.67
C LEU A 199 -10.21 -18.55 -1.64
N ARG A 200 -9.54 -18.93 -2.74
CA ARG A 200 -10.14 -19.86 -3.72
C ARG A 200 -10.41 -21.25 -3.15
N LEU A 201 -9.52 -21.76 -2.27
CA LEU A 201 -9.75 -23.03 -1.58
C LEU A 201 -10.96 -22.96 -0.64
N GLN A 202 -11.20 -21.84 0.01
CA GLN A 202 -12.37 -21.64 0.88
C GLN A 202 -13.71 -21.65 0.12
N LEU A 203 -13.70 -21.43 -1.20
CA LEU A 203 -14.90 -21.58 -2.04
C LEU A 203 -15.36 -23.05 -2.16
N LEU A 204 -14.51 -24.01 -1.85
CA LEU A 204 -14.90 -25.42 -1.81
C LEU A 204 -15.79 -25.74 -0.61
N GLU A 205 -15.84 -24.86 0.40
CA GLU A 205 -16.64 -24.97 1.61
C GLU A 205 -17.56 -23.75 1.78
N PRO A 206 -18.52 -23.54 0.86
CA PRO A 206 -19.33 -22.32 0.81
C PRO A 206 -20.20 -22.12 2.05
N GLU A 207 -20.59 -23.21 2.73
CA GLU A 207 -21.38 -23.16 3.97
C GLU A 207 -20.58 -22.55 5.14
N GLN A 208 -19.25 -22.72 5.16
CA GLN A 208 -18.36 -22.15 6.17
C GLN A 208 -17.99 -20.69 5.86
N HIS A 209 -18.07 -20.31 4.58
CA HIS A 209 -17.67 -18.99 4.09
C HIS A 209 -18.79 -18.28 3.30
N PRO A 210 -20.00 -18.10 3.87
CA PRO A 210 -21.15 -17.58 3.12
C PRO A 210 -20.94 -16.12 2.65
N PHE A 211 -20.21 -15.31 3.41
CA PHE A 211 -19.91 -13.93 3.02
C PHE A 211 -18.89 -13.85 1.87
N LEU A 212 -17.95 -14.79 1.78
CA LEU A 212 -17.05 -14.88 0.63
C LEU A 212 -17.82 -15.11 -0.66
N VAL A 213 -18.76 -16.07 -0.65
CA VAL A 213 -19.62 -16.35 -1.80
C VAL A 213 -20.43 -15.13 -2.18
N LYS A 214 -21.04 -14.43 -1.21
CA LYS A 214 -21.78 -13.18 -1.44
C LYS A 214 -20.90 -12.07 -2.03
N CYS A 215 -19.64 -11.92 -1.56
CA CYS A 215 -18.71 -10.97 -2.13
C CYS A 215 -18.43 -11.24 -3.60
N LEU A 216 -18.13 -12.49 -3.97
CA LEU A 216 -17.79 -12.81 -5.35
C LEU A 216 -18.99 -12.66 -6.28
N TYR A 217 -20.19 -13.05 -5.82
CA TYR A 217 -21.42 -12.78 -6.58
C TYR A 217 -21.66 -11.27 -6.73
N GLY A 218 -21.46 -10.48 -5.67
CA GLY A 218 -21.60 -9.03 -5.74
C GLY A 218 -20.63 -8.40 -6.74
N MET A 219 -19.39 -8.88 -6.80
CA MET A 219 -18.41 -8.42 -7.79
C MET A 219 -18.79 -8.78 -9.24
N LEU A 220 -19.49 -9.89 -9.46
CA LEU A 220 -19.99 -10.26 -10.78
C LEU A 220 -21.19 -9.42 -11.24
N MET A 221 -21.84 -8.73 -10.31
CA MET A 221 -23.01 -7.89 -10.58
C MET A 221 -22.67 -6.42 -10.82
N LEU A 222 -21.38 -6.02 -10.59
CA LEU A 222 -20.85 -4.70 -10.93
C LEU A 222 -20.54 -4.59 -12.42
#